data_fa558375ba6db2ce928635dccb12f1f1
#
_entry.id   fa558375ba6db2ce928635dccb12f1f1
#
_cell.length_a   1.000
_cell.length_b   1.000
_cell.length_c   1.000
_cell.angle_alpha   90.00
_cell.angle_beta   90.00
_cell.angle_gamma   90.00
#
_symmetry.space_group_name_H-M   'P 1'
#
loop_
_entity.id
_entity.type
_entity.pdbx_description
1 polymer ?
#
loop_
_entity_poly.entity_id
_entity_poly.type
_entity_poly.pdbx_seq_one_letter_code
_entity_poly.pdbx_strand_id
1 'polypeptide(L)'
;MMTVSQLAMLTVVAVASLRSLPAMADYGLASILLYLIPAVVFLVPTALVAAELATGWKGGVYVWVREAFGNRIGFLAIWLQWIQNVVWYPIQIAFIAVSLSYVFGMGGLGNNGVYVAAVIIVLYWASTMVALRGGNLFAKVGSISGLIGTLFPALLLIVFGIIWLAIGKPVQTSLHASALLPPWTGIASIVLIVSNVLAYAGMEVNAVHANDLEHPGRQFPRAIALATALILLVLVLPTLAIAFAVPHRELGLIDGINLAFREFFDHFGMGWGTPVISLLIALGAFASVVAWIAGPSRGLLAAARTGLMPPALQKRNAHDVQEGILIPQGIIVTVLALL
;
A
#
# COMPACT_ATOMS: atom_id res chain seq x y z
N MET A 1 -18.14 11.14 11.54
CA MET A 1 -18.31 9.70 11.25
C MET A 1 -17.75 9.40 9.88
N MET A 2 -17.15 8.26 9.71
CA MET A 2 -16.53 7.82 8.45
C MET A 2 -17.60 7.17 7.54
N THR A 3 -17.51 7.39 6.23
CA THR A 3 -18.41 6.75 5.26
C THR A 3 -17.84 5.41 4.79
N VAL A 4 -18.68 4.54 4.21
CA VAL A 4 -18.28 3.26 3.60
C VAL A 4 -17.21 3.48 2.53
N SER A 5 -17.38 4.50 1.66
CA SER A 5 -16.40 4.79 0.61
C SER A 5 -15.06 5.30 1.16
N GLN A 6 -15.07 6.11 2.22
CA GLN A 6 -13.84 6.57 2.86
C GLN A 6 -13.05 5.40 3.47
N LEU A 7 -13.74 4.48 4.17
CA LEU A 7 -13.08 3.29 4.74
C LEU A 7 -12.57 2.36 3.65
N ALA A 8 -13.36 2.13 2.58
CA ALA A 8 -12.92 1.33 1.44
C ALA A 8 -11.66 1.93 0.79
N MET A 9 -11.64 3.26 0.58
CA MET A 9 -10.48 3.95 0.02
C MET A 9 -9.24 3.85 0.89
N LEU A 10 -9.39 4.03 2.22
CA LEU A 10 -8.28 3.84 3.16
C LEU A 10 -7.72 2.42 3.08
N THR A 11 -8.60 1.41 2.93
CA THR A 11 -8.17 0.01 2.79
C THR A 11 -7.49 -0.25 1.45
N VAL A 12 -8.01 0.31 0.34
CA VAL A 12 -7.34 0.24 -0.96
C VAL A 12 -5.93 0.83 -0.89
N VAL A 13 -5.79 2.03 -0.31
CA VAL A 13 -4.49 2.71 -0.16
C VAL A 13 -3.52 1.95 0.74
N ALA A 14 -4.03 1.28 1.77
CA ALA A 14 -3.20 0.48 2.66
C ALA A 14 -2.64 -0.78 1.97
N VAL A 15 -3.42 -1.40 1.08
CA VAL A 15 -3.10 -2.69 0.43
C VAL A 15 -2.56 -2.51 -0.99
N ALA A 16 -3.28 -1.77 -1.86
CA ALA A 16 -2.90 -1.66 -3.26
C ALA A 16 -1.69 -0.74 -3.44
N SER A 17 -0.56 -1.32 -3.83
CA SER A 17 0.66 -0.57 -4.13
C SER A 17 0.96 -0.60 -5.62
N LEU A 18 0.97 0.57 -6.26
CA LEU A 18 1.36 0.70 -7.67
C LEU A 18 2.83 0.33 -7.93
N ARG A 19 3.64 0.36 -6.88
CA ARG A 19 5.06 -0.01 -6.94
C ARG A 19 5.28 -1.45 -7.41
N SER A 20 4.38 -2.38 -7.08
CA SER A 20 4.54 -3.80 -7.41
C SER A 20 4.12 -4.16 -8.85
N LEU A 21 3.38 -3.27 -9.53
CA LEU A 21 2.81 -3.57 -10.84
C LEU A 21 3.86 -3.91 -11.92
N PRO A 22 4.99 -3.16 -12.06
CA PRO A 22 5.99 -3.45 -13.08
C PRO A 22 6.65 -4.82 -12.90
N ALA A 23 6.96 -5.20 -11.66
CA ALA A 23 7.54 -6.51 -11.35
C ALA A 23 6.60 -7.66 -11.74
N MET A 24 5.29 -7.46 -11.62
CA MET A 24 4.29 -8.44 -12.02
C MET A 24 4.01 -8.40 -13.52
N ALA A 25 4.16 -7.22 -14.16
CA ALA A 25 4.01 -7.07 -15.61
C ALA A 25 5.05 -7.90 -16.39
N ASP A 26 6.21 -8.17 -15.81
CA ASP A 26 7.25 -9.03 -16.37
C ASP A 26 6.75 -10.47 -16.64
N TYR A 27 5.73 -10.92 -15.94
CA TYR A 27 5.08 -12.22 -16.14
C TYR A 27 3.96 -12.21 -17.21
N GLY A 28 3.67 -11.05 -17.84
CA GLY A 28 2.66 -10.94 -18.89
C GLY A 28 1.29 -11.44 -18.45
N LEU A 29 0.66 -12.30 -19.28
CA LEU A 29 -0.64 -12.90 -18.96
C LEU A 29 -0.65 -13.79 -17.70
N ALA A 30 0.48 -14.38 -17.34
CA ALA A 30 0.57 -15.19 -16.11
C ALA A 30 0.31 -14.37 -14.84
N SER A 31 0.51 -13.04 -14.89
CA SER A 31 0.19 -12.14 -13.77
C SER A 31 -1.27 -12.23 -13.33
N ILE A 32 -2.20 -12.57 -14.23
CA ILE A 32 -3.62 -12.79 -13.90
C ILE A 32 -3.74 -13.91 -12.85
N LEU A 33 -3.20 -15.08 -13.11
CA LEU A 33 -3.27 -16.21 -12.17
C LEU A 33 -2.41 -15.95 -10.93
N LEU A 34 -1.25 -15.30 -11.07
CA LEU A 34 -0.38 -14.92 -9.97
C LEU A 34 -1.05 -13.93 -9.00
N TYR A 35 -2.01 -13.14 -9.45
CA TYR A 35 -2.85 -12.30 -8.57
C TYR A 35 -4.11 -13.04 -8.10
N LEU A 36 -4.83 -13.74 -8.99
CA LEU A 36 -6.12 -14.35 -8.63
C LEU A 36 -5.99 -15.52 -7.66
N ILE A 37 -4.97 -16.37 -7.79
CA ILE A 37 -4.80 -17.50 -6.88
C ILE A 37 -4.55 -17.00 -5.44
N PRO A 38 -3.57 -16.13 -5.16
CA PRO A 38 -3.41 -15.55 -3.83
C PRO A 38 -4.62 -14.73 -3.37
N ALA A 39 -5.38 -14.12 -4.29
CA ALA A 39 -6.60 -13.40 -3.91
C ALA A 39 -7.67 -14.35 -3.35
N VAL A 40 -7.90 -15.48 -4.01
CA VAL A 40 -8.89 -16.49 -3.55
C VAL A 40 -8.43 -17.17 -2.26
N VAL A 41 -7.13 -17.46 -2.13
CA VAL A 41 -6.60 -18.25 -0.99
C VAL A 41 -6.32 -17.37 0.22
N PHE A 42 -5.98 -16.08 0.02
CA PHE A 42 -5.56 -15.18 1.09
C PHE A 42 -6.39 -13.90 1.18
N LEU A 43 -6.48 -13.09 0.11
CA LEU A 43 -7.15 -11.78 0.17
C LEU A 43 -8.63 -11.89 0.58
N VAL A 44 -9.40 -12.74 -0.09
CA VAL A 44 -10.83 -12.92 0.19
C VAL A 44 -11.06 -13.50 1.59
N PRO A 45 -10.40 -14.60 2.01
CA PRO A 45 -10.55 -15.11 3.38
C PRO A 45 -10.15 -14.09 4.45
N THR A 46 -9.03 -13.39 4.30
CA THR A 46 -8.60 -12.38 5.27
C THR A 46 -9.55 -11.18 5.32
N ALA A 47 -10.10 -10.77 4.19
CA ALA A 47 -11.13 -9.74 4.12
C ALA A 47 -12.40 -10.11 4.87
N LEU A 48 -12.89 -11.36 4.69
CA LEU A 48 -14.08 -11.88 5.39
C LEU A 48 -13.83 -11.97 6.89
N VAL A 49 -12.69 -12.54 7.29
CA VAL A 49 -12.29 -12.63 8.70
C VAL A 49 -12.15 -11.23 9.34
N ALA A 50 -11.50 -10.30 8.67
CA ALA A 50 -11.38 -8.93 9.16
C ALA A 50 -12.75 -8.25 9.31
N ALA A 51 -13.68 -8.50 8.38
CA ALA A 51 -15.03 -7.97 8.43
C ALA A 51 -15.82 -8.52 9.63
N GLU A 52 -15.73 -9.81 9.87
CA GLU A 52 -16.40 -10.49 11.00
C GLU A 52 -15.79 -10.04 12.34
N LEU A 53 -14.47 -10.12 12.49
CA LEU A 53 -13.79 -9.78 13.73
C LEU A 53 -13.94 -8.29 14.09
N ALA A 54 -13.89 -7.39 13.12
CA ALA A 54 -14.06 -5.97 13.38
C ALA A 54 -15.48 -5.59 13.85
N THR A 55 -16.48 -6.37 13.48
CA THR A 55 -17.86 -6.16 13.94
C THR A 55 -18.12 -6.79 15.30
N GLY A 56 -17.49 -7.92 15.61
CA GLY A 56 -17.63 -8.61 16.90
C GLY A 56 -16.72 -8.06 18.00
N TRP A 57 -15.47 -7.79 17.67
CA TRP A 57 -14.45 -7.33 18.62
C TRP A 57 -13.76 -6.06 18.12
N LYS A 58 -14.22 -4.93 18.61
CA LYS A 58 -13.70 -3.62 18.21
C LYS A 58 -12.31 -3.38 18.78
N GLY A 59 -11.35 -2.97 17.95
CA GLY A 59 -10.00 -2.61 18.40
C GLY A 59 -8.87 -3.23 17.58
N GLY A 60 -9.17 -4.00 16.54
CA GLY A 60 -8.19 -4.53 15.60
C GLY A 60 -7.40 -5.73 16.11
N VAL A 61 -6.28 -6.03 15.45
CA VAL A 61 -5.49 -7.26 15.60
C VAL A 61 -5.13 -7.57 17.06
N TYR A 62 -4.72 -6.57 17.84
CA TYR A 62 -4.39 -6.78 19.26
C TYR A 62 -5.55 -7.38 20.02
N VAL A 63 -6.75 -6.80 19.89
CA VAL A 63 -7.93 -7.26 20.62
C VAL A 63 -8.35 -8.65 20.17
N TRP A 64 -8.34 -8.92 18.87
CA TRP A 64 -8.72 -10.22 18.32
C TRP A 64 -7.83 -11.34 18.83
N VAL A 65 -6.51 -11.16 18.76
CA VAL A 65 -5.56 -12.19 19.21
C VAL A 65 -5.57 -12.31 20.73
N ARG A 66 -5.75 -11.20 21.46
CA ARG A 66 -5.86 -11.22 22.92
C ARG A 66 -7.10 -12.02 23.41
N GLU A 67 -8.25 -11.83 22.78
CA GLU A 67 -9.47 -12.55 23.14
C GLU A 67 -9.34 -14.06 22.87
N ALA A 68 -8.63 -14.45 21.81
CA ALA A 68 -8.44 -15.85 21.47
C ALA A 68 -7.32 -16.54 22.26
N PHE A 69 -6.19 -15.84 22.52
CA PHE A 69 -4.95 -16.46 23.01
C PHE A 69 -4.35 -15.78 24.24
N GLY A 70 -5.01 -14.77 24.77
CA GLY A 70 -4.56 -14.00 25.93
C GLY A 70 -3.59 -12.86 25.64
N ASN A 71 -3.31 -12.05 26.68
CA ASN A 71 -2.60 -10.77 26.58
C ASN A 71 -1.19 -10.89 25.97
N ARG A 72 -0.43 -11.95 26.31
CA ARG A 72 0.97 -12.10 25.84
C ARG A 72 1.04 -12.34 24.34
N ILE A 73 0.18 -13.22 23.83
CA ILE A 73 0.14 -13.52 22.37
C ILE A 73 -0.46 -12.35 21.61
N GLY A 74 -1.49 -11.70 22.15
CA GLY A 74 -2.02 -10.45 21.60
C GLY A 74 -0.95 -9.35 21.46
N PHE A 75 -0.12 -9.17 22.51
CA PHE A 75 1.01 -8.25 22.47
C PHE A 75 2.03 -8.64 21.39
N LEU A 76 2.42 -9.93 21.33
CA LEU A 76 3.37 -10.40 20.34
C LEU A 76 2.88 -10.13 18.91
N ALA A 77 1.60 -10.38 18.63
CA ALA A 77 1.02 -10.15 17.31
C ALA A 77 1.13 -8.67 16.87
N ILE A 78 0.69 -7.74 17.74
CA ILE A 78 0.74 -6.31 17.39
C ILE A 78 2.18 -5.76 17.39
N TRP A 79 3.07 -6.30 18.22
CA TRP A 79 4.49 -5.96 18.24
C TRP A 79 5.17 -6.35 16.94
N LEU A 80 4.94 -7.58 16.44
CA LEU A 80 5.49 -8.05 15.17
C LEU A 80 4.95 -7.23 13.99
N GLN A 81 3.65 -6.89 13.98
CA GLN A 81 3.07 -6.02 12.97
C GLN A 81 3.71 -4.64 12.99
N TRP A 82 3.95 -4.07 14.18
CA TRP A 82 4.60 -2.78 14.32
C TRP A 82 6.06 -2.81 13.83
N ILE A 83 6.86 -3.82 14.21
CA ILE A 83 8.25 -3.98 13.73
C ILE A 83 8.30 -4.11 12.21
N GLN A 84 7.44 -4.95 11.62
CA GLN A 84 7.35 -5.11 10.17
C GLN A 84 7.16 -3.76 9.48
N ASN A 85 6.28 -2.92 10.01
CA ASN A 85 6.02 -1.59 9.44
C ASN A 85 7.21 -0.64 9.60
N VAL A 86 7.89 -0.66 10.72
CA VAL A 86 9.08 0.18 10.95
C VAL A 86 10.14 -0.07 9.87
N VAL A 87 10.34 -1.34 9.48
CA VAL A 87 11.27 -1.72 8.39
C VAL A 87 10.69 -1.37 7.01
N TRP A 88 9.38 -1.44 6.84
CA TRP A 88 8.71 -1.16 5.56
C TRP A 88 8.70 0.33 5.19
N TYR A 89 8.64 1.25 6.16
CA TYR A 89 8.54 2.70 5.88
C TYR A 89 9.68 3.25 5.02
N PRO A 90 10.97 2.99 5.31
CA PRO A 90 12.07 3.46 4.45
C PRO A 90 11.91 2.98 3.01
N ILE A 91 11.51 1.73 2.80
CA ILE A 91 11.34 1.14 1.47
C ILE A 91 10.21 1.84 0.69
N GLN A 92 9.09 2.11 1.36
CA GLN A 92 7.95 2.78 0.73
C GLN A 92 8.25 4.25 0.43
N ILE A 93 8.97 4.94 1.31
CA ILE A 93 9.32 6.35 1.08
C ILE A 93 10.47 6.48 0.06
N ALA A 94 11.37 5.51 -0.04
CA ALA A 94 12.34 5.46 -1.13
C ALA A 94 11.65 5.43 -2.50
N PHE A 95 10.55 4.67 -2.63
CA PHE A 95 9.71 4.72 -3.84
C PHE A 95 9.13 6.12 -4.10
N ILE A 96 8.73 6.85 -3.05
CA ILE A 96 8.29 8.25 -3.18
C ILE A 96 9.45 9.12 -3.66
N ALA A 97 10.65 8.94 -3.11
CA ALA A 97 11.84 9.70 -3.53
C ALA A 97 12.14 9.50 -5.01
N VAL A 98 12.09 8.26 -5.49
CA VAL A 98 12.25 7.95 -6.92
C VAL A 98 11.14 8.63 -7.75
N SER A 99 9.88 8.55 -7.35
CA SER A 99 8.79 9.22 -8.06
C SER A 99 8.98 10.73 -8.11
N LEU A 100 9.43 11.35 -7.03
CA LEU A 100 9.76 12.79 -6.99
C LEU A 100 10.92 13.16 -7.91
N SER A 101 11.90 12.27 -8.13
CA SER A 101 12.99 12.53 -9.09
C SER A 101 12.48 12.67 -10.52
N TYR A 102 11.42 11.94 -10.89
CA TYR A 102 10.74 12.11 -12.18
C TYR A 102 9.94 13.41 -12.28
N VAL A 103 9.41 13.92 -11.15
CA VAL A 103 8.75 15.24 -11.12
C VAL A 103 9.72 16.35 -11.52
N PHE A 104 10.97 16.24 -11.07
CA PHE A 104 12.02 17.23 -11.38
C PHE A 104 12.74 16.97 -12.72
N GLY A 105 12.35 15.93 -13.47
CA GLY A 105 13.06 15.53 -14.69
C GLY A 105 14.47 14.98 -14.45
N MET A 106 14.78 14.62 -13.21
CA MET A 106 16.11 14.16 -12.77
C MET A 106 16.05 12.71 -12.31
N GLY A 107 15.56 11.78 -13.16
CA GLY A 107 15.36 10.36 -12.79
C GLY A 107 16.57 9.71 -12.12
N GLY A 108 17.80 10.14 -12.44
CA GLY A 108 19.03 9.68 -11.80
C GLY A 108 19.18 10.01 -10.31
N LEU A 109 18.45 11.01 -9.78
CA LEU A 109 18.44 11.30 -8.33
C LEU A 109 17.92 10.15 -7.49
N GLY A 110 17.03 9.33 -8.05
CA GLY A 110 16.52 8.14 -7.36
C GLY A 110 17.61 7.13 -6.95
N ASN A 111 18.78 7.19 -7.58
CA ASN A 111 19.94 6.35 -7.27
C ASN A 111 20.93 7.04 -6.29
N ASN A 112 20.68 8.28 -5.90
CA ASN A 112 21.53 9.00 -4.96
C ASN A 112 21.08 8.72 -3.52
N GLY A 113 21.88 7.95 -2.76
CA GLY A 113 21.56 7.55 -1.38
C GLY A 113 21.30 8.72 -0.44
N VAL A 114 22.04 9.84 -0.58
CA VAL A 114 21.87 11.03 0.28
C VAL A 114 20.51 11.70 0.01
N TYR A 115 20.13 11.83 -1.27
CA TYR A 115 18.82 12.34 -1.65
C TYR A 115 17.71 11.46 -1.11
N VAL A 116 17.81 10.14 -1.31
CA VAL A 116 16.79 9.18 -0.86
C VAL A 116 16.66 9.21 0.67
N ALA A 117 17.78 9.21 1.41
CA ALA A 117 17.76 9.30 2.87
C ALA A 117 17.11 10.61 3.36
N ALA A 118 17.48 11.75 2.75
CA ALA A 118 16.87 13.03 3.09
C ALA A 118 15.35 13.04 2.87
N VAL A 119 14.89 12.50 1.73
CA VAL A 119 13.45 12.38 1.44
C VAL A 119 12.76 11.44 2.44
N ILE A 120 13.38 10.30 2.80
CA ILE A 120 12.82 9.37 3.79
C ILE A 120 12.62 10.11 5.12
N ILE A 121 13.62 10.80 5.62
CA ILE A 121 13.55 11.51 6.90
C ILE A 121 12.45 12.58 6.86
N VAL A 122 12.48 13.46 5.86
CA VAL A 122 11.53 14.58 5.76
C VAL A 122 10.09 14.08 5.64
N LEU A 123 9.82 13.13 4.74
CA LEU A 123 8.46 12.64 4.50
C LEU A 123 7.96 11.74 5.64
N TYR A 124 8.84 10.98 6.29
CA TYR A 124 8.43 10.19 7.44
C TYR A 124 8.00 11.09 8.60
N TRP A 125 8.76 12.13 8.92
CA TRP A 125 8.38 13.08 9.96
C TRP A 125 7.16 13.91 9.58
N ALA A 126 7.00 14.27 8.29
CA ALA A 126 5.76 14.90 7.81
C ALA A 126 4.55 13.98 8.02
N SER A 127 4.67 12.70 7.67
CA SER A 127 3.61 11.69 7.91
C SER A 127 3.29 11.53 9.40
N THR A 128 4.32 11.52 10.24
CA THR A 128 4.17 11.47 11.71
C THR A 128 3.44 12.71 12.22
N MET A 129 3.77 13.91 11.72
CA MET A 129 3.07 15.15 12.09
C MET A 129 1.59 15.12 11.68
N VAL A 130 1.27 14.58 10.48
CA VAL A 130 -0.11 14.37 10.05
C VAL A 130 -0.82 13.41 11.00
N ALA A 131 -0.19 12.30 11.35
CA ALA A 131 -0.75 11.32 12.29
C ALA A 131 -0.96 11.93 13.70
N LEU A 132 -0.02 12.73 14.21
CA LEU A 132 -0.10 13.40 15.52
C LEU A 132 -1.23 14.45 15.60
N ARG A 133 -1.64 15.03 14.49
CA ARG A 133 -2.81 15.93 14.43
C ARG A 133 -4.15 15.19 14.44
N GLY A 134 -4.13 13.88 14.18
CA GLY A 134 -5.27 12.96 14.31
C GLY A 134 -6.49 13.29 13.42
N GLY A 135 -7.59 12.59 13.70
CA GLY A 135 -8.94 12.92 13.25
C GLY A 135 -9.15 13.18 11.76
N ASN A 136 -9.77 14.31 11.45
CA ASN A 136 -10.20 14.68 10.11
C ASN A 136 -9.07 14.87 9.09
N LEU A 137 -7.89 15.35 9.52
CA LEU A 137 -6.75 15.56 8.63
C LEU A 137 -6.23 14.22 8.09
N PHE A 138 -6.06 13.24 8.99
CA PHE A 138 -5.66 11.87 8.63
C PHE A 138 -6.61 11.25 7.59
N ALA A 139 -7.93 11.29 7.84
CA ALA A 139 -8.92 10.72 6.94
C ALA A 139 -8.97 11.43 5.57
N LYS A 140 -8.84 12.76 5.55
CA LYS A 140 -8.80 13.55 4.31
C LYS A 140 -7.54 13.25 3.49
N VAL A 141 -6.35 13.29 4.12
CA VAL A 141 -5.09 13.00 3.43
C VAL A 141 -5.13 11.58 2.87
N GLY A 142 -5.54 10.58 3.66
CA GLY A 142 -5.62 9.19 3.23
C GLY A 142 -6.60 8.99 2.07
N SER A 143 -7.83 9.50 2.17
CA SER A 143 -8.85 9.25 1.15
C SER A 143 -8.62 10.04 -0.14
N ILE A 144 -8.28 11.32 -0.07
CA ILE A 144 -8.07 12.17 -1.25
C ILE A 144 -6.80 11.75 -1.99
N SER A 145 -5.67 11.63 -1.28
CA SER A 145 -4.41 11.23 -1.90
C SER A 145 -4.47 9.80 -2.44
N GLY A 146 -5.24 8.90 -1.79
CA GLY A 146 -5.49 7.56 -2.30
C GLY A 146 -6.29 7.56 -3.59
N LEU A 147 -7.33 8.38 -3.70
CA LEU A 147 -8.12 8.50 -4.92
C LEU A 147 -7.26 9.02 -6.08
N ILE A 148 -6.57 10.14 -5.88
CA ILE A 148 -5.83 10.82 -6.96
C ILE A 148 -4.45 10.21 -7.22
N GLY A 149 -3.85 9.54 -6.22
CA GLY A 149 -2.49 9.00 -6.32
C GLY A 149 -2.41 7.47 -6.49
N THR A 150 -3.52 6.76 -6.33
CA THR A 150 -3.57 5.31 -6.55
C THR A 150 -4.61 4.93 -7.59
N LEU A 151 -5.89 5.28 -7.37
CA LEU A 151 -6.95 4.88 -8.31
C LEU A 151 -6.86 5.61 -9.65
N PHE A 152 -6.59 6.91 -9.66
CA PHE A 152 -6.51 7.67 -10.90
C PHE A 152 -5.34 7.21 -11.77
N PRO A 153 -4.08 7.07 -11.28
CA PRO A 153 -3.00 6.49 -12.07
C PRO A 153 -3.29 5.07 -12.56
N ALA A 154 -3.89 4.21 -11.72
CA ALA A 154 -4.29 2.87 -12.12
C ALA A 154 -5.30 2.89 -13.27
N LEU A 155 -6.34 3.73 -13.16
CA LEU A 155 -7.34 3.89 -14.22
C LEU A 155 -6.70 4.43 -15.51
N LEU A 156 -5.79 5.38 -15.42
CA LEU A 156 -5.10 5.95 -16.56
C LEU A 156 -4.25 4.89 -17.30
N LEU A 157 -3.55 4.00 -16.56
CA LEU A 157 -2.86 2.85 -17.15
C LEU A 157 -3.82 1.92 -17.87
N ILE A 158 -4.98 1.62 -17.28
CA ILE A 158 -6.00 0.78 -17.92
C ILE A 158 -6.46 1.42 -19.22
N VAL A 159 -6.76 2.72 -19.20
CA VAL A 159 -7.18 3.47 -20.40
C VAL A 159 -6.08 3.44 -21.48
N PHE A 160 -4.82 3.69 -21.10
CA PHE A 160 -3.69 3.60 -22.03
C PHE A 160 -3.52 2.20 -22.60
N GLY A 161 -3.66 1.16 -21.79
CA GLY A 161 -3.60 -0.24 -22.24
C GLY A 161 -4.72 -0.56 -23.25
N ILE A 162 -5.95 -0.11 -22.99
CA ILE A 162 -7.08 -0.28 -23.93
C ILE A 162 -6.82 0.46 -25.24
N ILE A 163 -6.37 1.72 -25.17
CA ILE A 163 -6.03 2.51 -26.37
C ILE A 163 -4.92 1.81 -27.15
N TRP A 164 -3.86 1.33 -26.47
CA TRP A 164 -2.73 0.62 -27.08
C TRP A 164 -3.20 -0.56 -27.93
N LEU A 165 -4.09 -1.38 -27.38
CA LEU A 165 -4.67 -2.52 -28.08
C LEU A 165 -5.61 -2.08 -29.23
N ALA A 166 -6.44 -1.05 -28.99
CA ALA A 166 -7.41 -0.58 -29.98
C ALA A 166 -6.75 0.01 -31.23
N ILE A 167 -5.59 0.66 -31.10
CA ILE A 167 -4.83 1.21 -32.25
C ILE A 167 -3.89 0.19 -32.90
N GLY A 168 -3.94 -1.10 -32.45
CA GLY A 168 -3.20 -2.19 -33.08
C GLY A 168 -1.69 -2.12 -32.84
N LYS A 169 -1.22 -1.53 -31.74
CA LYS A 169 0.21 -1.49 -31.39
C LYS A 169 0.74 -2.87 -31.03
N PRO A 170 2.02 -3.16 -31.31
CA PRO A 170 2.61 -4.44 -30.96
C PRO A 170 2.56 -4.68 -29.46
N VAL A 171 2.11 -5.87 -29.09
CA VAL A 171 2.04 -6.32 -27.70
C VAL A 171 3.34 -7.00 -27.32
N GLN A 172 3.94 -6.57 -26.19
CA GLN A 172 5.24 -7.06 -25.73
C GLN A 172 5.16 -8.43 -25.04
N THR A 173 3.96 -8.93 -24.75
CA THR A 173 3.73 -10.24 -24.11
C THR A 173 2.97 -11.18 -25.02
N SER A 174 3.15 -12.50 -24.85
CA SER A 174 2.40 -13.52 -25.57
C SER A 174 0.94 -13.53 -25.16
N LEU A 175 0.01 -13.53 -26.12
CA LEU A 175 -1.44 -13.61 -25.89
C LEU A 175 -1.99 -15.04 -26.03
N HIS A 176 -1.13 -16.06 -26.13
CA HIS A 176 -1.59 -17.45 -26.18
C HIS A 176 -2.11 -17.91 -24.80
N ALA A 177 -3.11 -18.78 -24.79
CA ALA A 177 -3.70 -19.32 -23.57
C ALA A 177 -2.66 -20.01 -22.65
N SER A 178 -1.61 -20.61 -23.23
CA SER A 178 -0.49 -21.21 -22.48
C SER A 178 0.30 -20.19 -21.65
N ALA A 179 0.31 -18.91 -22.07
CA ALA A 179 0.99 -17.84 -21.34
C ALA A 179 0.27 -17.41 -20.05
N LEU A 180 -0.95 -17.90 -19.81
CA LEU A 180 -1.64 -17.72 -18.53
C LEU A 180 -0.99 -18.51 -17.38
N LEU A 181 -0.33 -19.63 -17.70
CA LEU A 181 0.33 -20.45 -16.69
C LEU A 181 1.73 -19.89 -16.42
N PRO A 182 2.03 -19.50 -15.16
CA PRO A 182 3.36 -19.04 -14.82
C PRO A 182 4.36 -20.20 -14.98
N PRO A 183 5.55 -19.93 -15.54
CA PRO A 183 6.58 -20.94 -15.65
C PRO A 183 7.01 -21.36 -14.24
N TRP A 184 7.04 -22.69 -14.00
CA TRP A 184 7.52 -23.22 -12.73
C TRP A 184 9.05 -23.28 -12.72
N THR A 185 9.67 -22.42 -11.94
CA THR A 185 11.14 -22.33 -11.80
C THR A 185 11.64 -22.77 -10.42
N GLY A 186 10.86 -23.63 -9.75
CA GLY A 186 11.23 -24.17 -8.43
C GLY A 186 11.03 -23.14 -7.31
N ILE A 187 12.01 -22.96 -6.45
CA ILE A 187 11.94 -22.09 -5.26
C ILE A 187 11.61 -20.64 -5.63
N ALA A 188 12.10 -20.14 -6.77
CA ALA A 188 11.77 -18.77 -7.22
C ALA A 188 10.28 -18.56 -7.44
N SER A 189 9.56 -19.57 -7.96
CA SER A 189 8.09 -19.51 -8.11
C SER A 189 7.38 -19.46 -6.76
N ILE A 190 7.88 -20.17 -5.75
CA ILE A 190 7.34 -20.11 -4.37
C ILE A 190 7.55 -18.72 -3.80
N VAL A 191 8.73 -18.14 -3.92
CA VAL A 191 9.03 -16.78 -3.46
C VAL A 191 8.10 -15.76 -4.11
N LEU A 192 7.82 -15.88 -5.40
CA LEU A 192 6.90 -15.02 -6.13
C LEU A 192 5.46 -15.13 -5.59
N ILE A 193 4.97 -16.35 -5.37
CA ILE A 193 3.63 -16.58 -4.79
C ILE A 193 3.54 -15.98 -3.39
N VAL A 194 4.54 -16.18 -2.54
CA VAL A 194 4.61 -15.61 -1.19
C VAL A 194 4.64 -14.08 -1.24
N SER A 195 5.39 -13.49 -2.18
CA SER A 195 5.43 -12.04 -2.39
C SER A 195 4.06 -11.47 -2.77
N ASN A 196 3.29 -12.20 -3.60
CA ASN A 196 1.93 -11.80 -3.97
C ASN A 196 0.93 -11.97 -2.81
N VAL A 197 1.09 -12.99 -1.96
CA VAL A 197 0.32 -13.10 -0.72
C VAL A 197 0.60 -11.89 0.19
N LEU A 198 1.88 -11.51 0.33
CA LEU A 198 2.26 -10.33 1.12
C LEU A 198 1.71 -9.02 0.53
N ALA A 199 1.61 -8.92 -0.80
CA ALA A 199 1.03 -7.75 -1.47
C ALA A 199 -0.45 -7.50 -1.10
N TYR A 200 -1.15 -8.53 -0.61
CA TYR A 200 -2.54 -8.45 -0.13
C TYR A 200 -2.68 -8.26 1.38
N ALA A 201 -1.57 -8.19 2.12
CA ALA A 201 -1.63 -7.93 3.57
C ALA A 201 -2.12 -6.51 3.84
N GLY A 202 -2.90 -6.33 4.92
CA GLY A 202 -3.35 -5.01 5.36
C GLY A 202 -4.88 -4.82 5.37
N MET A 203 -5.67 -5.84 5.00
CA MET A 203 -7.14 -5.76 5.08
C MET A 203 -7.63 -5.50 6.51
N GLU A 204 -6.86 -5.93 7.51
CA GLU A 204 -7.13 -5.77 8.94
C GLU A 204 -6.72 -4.41 9.50
N VAL A 205 -5.83 -3.67 8.82
CA VAL A 205 -5.21 -2.43 9.33
C VAL A 205 -6.24 -1.37 9.72
N ASN A 206 -7.29 -1.25 8.91
CA ASN A 206 -8.35 -0.27 9.12
C ASN A 206 -9.48 -0.76 10.04
N ALA A 207 -9.38 -1.96 10.62
CA ALA A 207 -10.35 -2.47 11.60
C ALA A 207 -10.43 -1.60 12.87
N VAL A 208 -9.37 -0.88 13.21
CA VAL A 208 -9.34 0.11 14.31
C VAL A 208 -10.33 1.26 14.09
N HIS A 209 -10.76 1.49 12.85
CA HIS A 209 -11.74 2.50 12.47
C HIS A 209 -13.18 1.99 12.43
N ALA A 210 -13.44 0.74 12.80
CA ALA A 210 -14.80 0.21 12.86
C ALA A 210 -15.70 1.04 13.79
N ASN A 211 -15.13 1.62 14.85
CA ASN A 211 -15.85 2.51 15.77
C ASN A 211 -16.21 3.88 15.19
N ASP A 212 -15.57 4.29 14.09
CA ASP A 212 -15.78 5.57 13.45
C ASP A 212 -16.98 5.53 12.47
N LEU A 213 -17.59 4.33 12.28
CA LEU A 213 -18.78 4.09 11.46
C LEU A 213 -20.06 4.21 12.30
N GLU A 214 -21.17 4.65 11.66
CA GLU A 214 -22.47 4.76 12.29
C GLU A 214 -23.10 3.39 12.58
N HIS A 215 -23.03 2.47 11.59
CA HIS A 215 -23.53 1.10 11.66
C HIS A 215 -22.43 0.10 11.30
N PRO A 216 -21.44 -0.17 12.19
CA PRO A 216 -20.26 -1.00 11.89
C PRO A 216 -20.61 -2.37 11.30
N GLY A 217 -21.63 -3.05 11.85
CA GLY A 217 -22.02 -4.40 11.42
C GLY A 217 -22.49 -4.53 9.98
N ARG A 218 -22.93 -3.41 9.36
CA ARG A 218 -23.34 -3.38 7.94
C ARG A 218 -22.35 -2.63 7.05
N GLN A 219 -21.78 -1.55 7.57
CA GLN A 219 -20.95 -0.65 6.78
C GLN A 219 -19.52 -1.19 6.63
N PHE A 220 -18.96 -1.82 7.66
CA PHE A 220 -17.61 -2.37 7.59
C PHE A 220 -17.50 -3.52 6.56
N PRO A 221 -18.34 -4.56 6.56
CA PRO A 221 -18.31 -5.61 5.53
C PRO A 221 -18.48 -5.06 4.11
N ARG A 222 -19.37 -4.07 3.91
CA ARG A 222 -19.54 -3.41 2.60
C ARG A 222 -18.28 -2.67 2.14
N ALA A 223 -17.63 -1.96 3.07
CA ALA A 223 -16.39 -1.25 2.77
C ALA A 223 -15.26 -2.22 2.39
N ILE A 224 -15.13 -3.32 3.11
CA ILE A 224 -14.14 -4.36 2.84
C ILE A 224 -14.41 -5.06 1.50
N ALA A 225 -15.66 -5.41 1.20
CA ALA A 225 -16.02 -6.02 -0.08
C ALA A 225 -15.71 -5.07 -1.26
N LEU A 226 -16.04 -3.78 -1.13
CA LEU A 226 -15.71 -2.76 -2.12
C LEU A 226 -14.19 -2.60 -2.27
N ALA A 227 -13.46 -2.55 -1.16
CA ALA A 227 -11.99 -2.48 -1.18
C ALA A 227 -11.36 -3.69 -1.87
N THR A 228 -11.82 -4.91 -1.58
CA THR A 228 -11.34 -6.13 -2.21
C THR A 228 -11.49 -6.09 -3.72
N ALA A 229 -12.67 -5.70 -4.21
CA ALA A 229 -12.92 -5.57 -5.65
C ALA A 229 -12.02 -4.51 -6.30
N LEU A 230 -11.87 -3.34 -5.67
CA LEU A 230 -11.01 -2.27 -6.17
C LEU A 230 -9.53 -2.66 -6.15
N ILE A 231 -9.06 -3.37 -5.12
CA ILE A 231 -7.68 -3.85 -5.02
C ILE A 231 -7.36 -4.78 -6.20
N LEU A 232 -8.23 -5.76 -6.48
CA LEU A 232 -8.04 -6.67 -7.62
C LEU A 232 -8.02 -5.92 -8.94
N LEU A 233 -8.94 -4.97 -9.13
CA LEU A 233 -8.99 -4.15 -10.35
C LEU A 233 -7.69 -3.35 -10.52
N VAL A 234 -7.22 -2.69 -9.46
CA VAL A 234 -6.01 -1.83 -9.46
C VAL A 234 -4.73 -2.64 -9.65
N LEU A 235 -4.69 -3.89 -9.21
CA LEU A 235 -3.49 -4.71 -9.37
C LEU A 235 -3.46 -5.44 -10.72
N VAL A 236 -4.55 -6.05 -11.15
CA VAL A 236 -4.57 -6.89 -12.36
C VAL A 236 -4.55 -6.07 -13.64
N LEU A 237 -5.51 -5.15 -13.81
CA LEU A 237 -5.69 -4.46 -15.09
C LEU A 237 -4.53 -3.52 -15.45
N PRO A 238 -4.00 -2.68 -14.55
CA PRO A 238 -2.83 -1.86 -14.88
C PRO A 238 -1.57 -2.69 -15.13
N THR A 239 -1.39 -3.81 -14.41
CA THR A 239 -0.28 -4.73 -14.67
C THR A 239 -0.31 -5.26 -16.10
N LEU A 240 -1.49 -5.65 -16.60
CA LEU A 240 -1.65 -6.09 -18.00
C LEU A 240 -1.38 -4.96 -18.98
N ALA A 241 -1.84 -3.73 -18.69
CA ALA A 241 -1.56 -2.57 -19.51
C ALA A 241 -0.04 -2.33 -19.66
N ILE A 242 0.69 -2.41 -18.56
CA ILE A 242 2.16 -2.30 -18.57
C ILE A 242 2.78 -3.45 -19.37
N ALA A 243 2.35 -4.70 -19.15
CA ALA A 243 2.87 -5.88 -19.83
C ALA A 243 2.64 -5.83 -21.35
N PHE A 244 1.61 -5.13 -21.81
CA PHE A 244 1.32 -4.98 -23.25
C PHE A 244 2.21 -3.95 -23.93
N ALA A 245 2.55 -2.86 -23.22
CA ALA A 245 3.20 -1.72 -23.83
C ALA A 245 4.71 -1.64 -23.56
N VAL A 246 5.18 -2.08 -22.38
CA VAL A 246 6.56 -1.88 -21.93
C VAL A 246 7.38 -3.17 -22.13
N PRO A 247 8.55 -3.07 -22.80
CA PRO A 247 9.45 -4.23 -22.93
C PRO A 247 9.98 -4.70 -21.59
N HIS A 248 10.04 -6.02 -21.36
CA HIS A 248 10.51 -6.64 -20.11
C HIS A 248 11.87 -6.11 -19.63
N ARG A 249 12.78 -5.81 -20.55
CA ARG A 249 14.14 -5.31 -20.22
C ARG A 249 14.17 -3.94 -19.56
N GLU A 250 13.07 -3.19 -19.66
CA GLU A 250 12.97 -1.80 -19.18
C GLU A 250 12.19 -1.70 -17.86
N LEU A 251 11.62 -2.82 -17.39
CA LEU A 251 10.84 -2.87 -16.15
C LEU A 251 11.74 -2.91 -14.92
N GLY A 252 12.07 -1.75 -14.37
CA GLY A 252 12.78 -1.63 -13.08
C GLY A 252 11.89 -1.94 -11.87
N LEU A 253 12.47 -2.47 -10.80
CA LEU A 253 11.74 -2.84 -9.56
C LEU A 253 11.26 -1.62 -8.75
N ILE A 254 11.95 -0.49 -8.86
CA ILE A 254 11.67 0.69 -8.03
C ILE A 254 11.06 1.82 -8.86
N ASP A 255 11.59 2.06 -10.04
CA ASP A 255 11.19 3.15 -10.95
C ASP A 255 10.22 2.71 -12.06
N GLY A 256 10.02 1.41 -12.23
CA GLY A 256 9.30 0.83 -13.36
C GLY A 256 7.91 1.41 -13.60
N ILE A 257 7.18 1.83 -12.56
CA ILE A 257 5.86 2.47 -12.75
C ILE A 257 5.98 3.86 -13.39
N ASN A 258 6.97 4.66 -12.98
CA ASN A 258 7.22 5.98 -13.57
C ASN A 258 7.73 5.83 -15.01
N LEU A 259 8.57 4.81 -15.25
CA LEU A 259 9.06 4.47 -16.57
C LEU A 259 7.92 4.03 -17.50
N ALA A 260 7.02 3.16 -17.03
CA ALA A 260 5.86 2.74 -17.81
C ALA A 260 4.98 3.92 -18.22
N PHE A 261 4.70 4.85 -17.30
CA PHE A 261 3.97 6.07 -17.64
C PHE A 261 4.72 6.93 -18.64
N ARG A 262 6.05 7.08 -18.49
CA ARG A 262 6.86 7.82 -19.45
C ARG A 262 6.75 7.22 -20.86
N GLU A 263 6.87 5.90 -21.00
CA GLU A 263 6.72 5.21 -22.27
C GLU A 263 5.36 5.48 -22.92
N PHE A 264 4.27 5.39 -22.15
CA PHE A 264 2.94 5.73 -22.69
C PHE A 264 2.85 7.20 -23.09
N PHE A 265 3.28 8.13 -22.23
CA PHE A 265 3.17 9.57 -22.52
C PHE A 265 4.06 9.98 -23.71
N ASP A 266 5.28 9.47 -23.81
CA ASP A 266 6.18 9.77 -24.93
C ASP A 266 5.60 9.22 -26.23
N HIS A 267 5.03 7.99 -26.18
CA HIS A 267 4.37 7.40 -27.35
C HIS A 267 3.19 8.23 -27.86
N PHE A 268 2.41 8.83 -26.97
CA PHE A 268 1.25 9.67 -27.31
C PHE A 268 1.60 11.16 -27.46
N GLY A 269 2.87 11.55 -27.42
CA GLY A 269 3.30 12.95 -27.53
C GLY A 269 2.92 13.81 -26.32
N MET A 270 2.70 13.19 -25.15
CA MET A 270 2.26 13.84 -23.91
C MET A 270 3.36 13.79 -22.83
N GLY A 271 4.64 13.92 -23.18
CA GLY A 271 5.77 13.80 -22.23
C GLY A 271 5.65 14.70 -20.99
N TRP A 272 4.93 15.83 -21.09
CA TRP A 272 4.59 16.69 -19.95
C TRP A 272 3.75 15.98 -18.87
N GLY A 273 3.10 14.87 -19.20
CA GLY A 273 2.28 14.10 -18.25
C GLY A 273 3.10 13.33 -17.23
N THR A 274 4.35 12.96 -17.55
CA THR A 274 5.22 12.17 -16.66
C THR A 274 5.46 12.85 -15.31
N PRO A 275 5.88 14.13 -15.22
CA PRO A 275 6.02 14.81 -13.93
C PRO A 275 4.72 14.87 -13.13
N VAL A 276 3.60 15.10 -13.80
CA VAL A 276 2.28 15.22 -13.14
C VAL A 276 1.88 13.88 -12.51
N ILE A 277 1.94 12.80 -13.29
CA ILE A 277 1.56 11.48 -12.78
C ILE A 277 2.51 10.98 -11.69
N SER A 278 3.81 11.25 -11.81
CA SER A 278 4.80 10.89 -10.80
C SER A 278 4.54 11.60 -9.47
N LEU A 279 4.09 12.86 -9.52
CA LEU A 279 3.66 13.58 -8.31
C LEU A 279 2.41 12.93 -7.70
N LEU A 280 1.42 12.56 -8.52
CA LEU A 280 0.21 11.90 -8.02
C LEU A 280 0.54 10.54 -7.38
N ILE A 281 1.41 9.74 -8.00
CA ILE A 281 1.89 8.46 -7.45
C ILE A 281 2.61 8.69 -6.11
N ALA A 282 3.47 9.69 -6.02
CA ALA A 282 4.15 10.07 -4.78
C ALA A 282 3.15 10.42 -3.67
N LEU A 283 2.09 11.18 -3.99
CA LEU A 283 1.02 11.52 -3.05
C LEU A 283 0.22 10.28 -2.60
N GLY A 284 -0.07 9.35 -3.51
CA GLY A 284 -0.74 8.09 -3.17
C GLY A 284 0.11 7.20 -2.24
N ALA A 285 1.39 7.08 -2.54
CA ALA A 285 2.34 6.34 -1.70
C ALA A 285 2.52 7.01 -0.31
N PHE A 286 2.52 8.34 -0.25
CA PHE A 286 2.53 9.09 1.02
C PHE A 286 1.28 8.80 1.86
N ALA A 287 0.10 8.76 1.23
CA ALA A 287 -1.14 8.40 1.92
C ALA A 287 -1.08 6.98 2.51
N SER A 288 -0.48 6.03 1.81
CA SER A 288 -0.25 4.67 2.32
C SER A 288 0.62 4.70 3.58
N VAL A 289 1.73 5.45 3.57
CA VAL A 289 2.58 5.61 4.77
C VAL A 289 1.78 6.17 5.95
N VAL A 290 0.98 7.22 5.72
CA VAL A 290 0.13 7.82 6.76
C VAL A 290 -0.87 6.80 7.30
N ALA A 291 -1.52 6.01 6.44
CA ALA A 291 -2.49 4.98 6.84
C ALA A 291 -1.86 3.90 7.74
N TRP A 292 -0.69 3.41 7.37
CA TRP A 292 0.03 2.39 8.13
C TRP A 292 0.61 2.91 9.45
N ILE A 293 0.96 4.19 9.57
CA ILE A 293 1.40 4.78 10.85
C ILE A 293 0.29 4.69 11.90
N ALA A 294 -0.96 4.94 11.53
CA ALA A 294 -2.05 5.03 12.49
C ALA A 294 -2.53 3.66 13.01
N GLY A 295 -2.65 2.66 12.14
CA GLY A 295 -3.22 1.35 12.48
C GLY A 295 -2.40 0.61 13.55
N PRO A 296 -1.17 0.17 13.25
CA PRO A 296 -0.34 -0.59 14.19
C PRO A 296 0.01 0.17 15.46
N SER A 297 0.22 1.48 15.38
CA SER A 297 0.56 2.29 16.57
C SER A 297 -0.62 2.43 17.54
N ARG A 298 -1.87 2.49 17.06
CA ARG A 298 -3.07 2.44 17.92
C ARG A 298 -3.23 1.07 18.57
N GLY A 299 -2.98 -0.01 17.84
CA GLY A 299 -2.99 -1.37 18.39
C GLY A 299 -1.93 -1.57 19.47
N LEU A 300 -0.73 -1.05 19.26
CA LEU A 300 0.35 -1.11 20.23
C LEU A 300 0.04 -0.28 21.49
N LEU A 301 -0.61 0.88 21.35
CA LEU A 301 -1.09 1.64 22.51
C LEU A 301 -2.14 0.86 23.31
N ALA A 302 -3.04 0.13 22.66
CA ALA A 302 -4.01 -0.71 23.35
C ALA A 302 -3.31 -1.80 24.18
N ALA A 303 -2.24 -2.39 23.68
CA ALA A 303 -1.41 -3.34 24.42
C ALA A 303 -0.63 -2.67 25.55
N ALA A 304 -0.09 -1.47 25.36
CA ALA A 304 0.62 -0.73 26.39
C ALA A 304 -0.25 -0.47 27.64
N ARG A 305 -1.54 -0.19 27.43
CA ARG A 305 -2.53 0.04 28.50
C ARG A 305 -2.81 -1.17 29.38
N THR A 306 -2.50 -2.38 28.93
CA THR A 306 -2.64 -3.59 29.75
C THR A 306 -1.40 -3.88 30.62
N GLY A 307 -0.46 -2.94 30.71
CA GLY A 307 0.74 -3.07 31.53
C GLY A 307 1.88 -3.85 30.89
N LEU A 308 1.75 -4.20 29.60
CA LEU A 308 2.78 -4.97 28.86
C LEU A 308 3.92 -4.10 28.31
N MET A 309 3.83 -2.78 28.45
CA MET A 309 4.84 -1.83 27.97
C MET A 309 5.10 -0.71 29.00
N PRO A 310 6.29 -0.07 28.96
CA PRO A 310 6.63 1.02 29.87
C PRO A 310 5.61 2.19 29.79
N PRO A 311 5.33 2.87 30.92
CA PRO A 311 4.37 3.99 30.96
C PRO A 311 4.68 5.13 29.99
N ALA A 312 5.96 5.35 29.67
CA ALA A 312 6.38 6.37 28.70
C ALA A 312 5.75 6.17 27.30
N LEU A 313 5.51 4.92 26.89
CA LEU A 313 4.89 4.59 25.58
C LEU A 313 3.36 4.75 25.60
N GLN A 314 2.77 5.04 26.76
CA GLN A 314 1.33 5.30 26.89
C GLN A 314 0.97 6.78 26.70
N LYS A 315 2.00 7.66 26.59
CA LYS A 315 1.78 9.10 26.43
C LYS A 315 0.96 9.41 25.19
N ARG A 316 0.03 10.35 25.35
CA ARG A 316 -0.79 10.92 24.28
C ARG A 316 -0.62 12.43 24.24
N ASN A 317 -0.78 12.98 23.05
CA ASN A 317 -0.81 14.42 22.85
C ASN A 317 -2.23 14.99 23.12
N ALA A 318 -2.39 16.31 22.93
CA ALA A 318 -3.66 17.02 23.11
C ALA A 318 -4.77 16.54 22.14
N HIS A 319 -4.43 15.84 21.07
CA HIS A 319 -5.36 15.25 20.10
C HIS A 319 -5.65 13.76 20.35
N ASP A 320 -5.31 13.26 21.55
CA ASP A 320 -5.48 11.85 21.96
C ASP A 320 -4.73 10.85 21.07
N VAL A 321 -3.61 11.27 20.46
CA VAL A 321 -2.75 10.43 19.61
C VAL A 321 -1.53 9.96 20.39
N GLN A 322 -1.10 8.73 20.13
CA GLN A 322 -0.02 7.98 20.80
C GLN A 322 1.39 8.53 20.50
N GLU A 323 1.71 9.74 20.95
CA GLU A 323 3.03 10.37 20.72
C GLU A 323 4.18 9.56 21.32
N GLY A 324 3.97 8.91 22.47
CA GLY A 324 4.97 8.05 23.11
C GLY A 324 5.42 6.86 22.26
N ILE A 325 4.64 6.45 21.24
CA ILE A 325 4.99 5.39 20.30
C ILE A 325 5.52 5.99 19.00
N LEU A 326 4.85 7.02 18.48
CA LEU A 326 5.18 7.58 17.16
C LEU A 326 6.54 8.29 17.12
N ILE A 327 6.94 8.96 18.20
CA ILE A 327 8.25 9.65 18.25
C ILE A 327 9.42 8.65 18.27
N PRO A 328 9.47 7.63 19.16
CA PRO A 328 10.49 6.59 19.08
C PRO A 328 10.52 5.85 17.73
N GLN A 329 9.35 5.57 17.16
CA GLN A 329 9.25 4.98 15.83
C GLN A 329 9.92 5.86 14.77
N GLY A 330 9.71 7.18 14.81
CA GLY A 330 10.35 8.13 13.91
C GLY A 330 11.86 8.16 14.04
N ILE A 331 12.38 8.05 15.27
CA ILE A 331 13.82 7.97 15.53
C ILE A 331 14.40 6.70 14.90
N ILE A 332 13.74 5.55 15.08
CA ILE A 332 14.20 4.27 14.52
C ILE A 332 14.21 4.33 13.00
N VAL A 333 13.14 4.85 12.37
CA VAL A 333 13.08 5.00 10.90
C VAL A 333 14.17 5.96 10.39
N THR A 334 14.47 7.03 11.14
CA THR A 334 15.57 7.96 10.80
C THR A 334 16.92 7.24 10.83
N VAL A 335 17.17 6.42 11.85
CA VAL A 335 18.41 5.62 11.91
C VAL A 335 18.49 4.63 10.74
N LEU A 336 17.39 3.93 10.43
CA LEU A 336 17.35 3.01 9.28
C LEU A 336 17.57 3.72 7.94
N ALA A 337 17.17 4.97 7.80
CA ALA A 337 17.37 5.74 6.58
C ALA A 337 18.82 6.21 6.40
N LEU A 338 19.63 6.22 7.45
CA LEU A 338 21.03 6.64 7.43
C LEU A 338 22.01 5.46 7.29
N LEU A 339 21.52 4.21 7.40
CA LEU A 339 22.28 2.98 7.15
C LEU A 339 22.31 2.60 5.69
#